data_f9293484970ede3f24b98e5492e34eba
#
_entry.id   f9293484970ede3f24b98e5492e34eba
#
_cell.length_a   1.000
_cell.length_b   1.000
_cell.length_c   1.000
_cell.angle_alpha   90.00
_cell.angle_beta   90.00
_cell.angle_gamma   90.00
#
_symmetry.space_group_name_H-M   'P 1'
#
loop_
_entity.id
_entity.type
_entity.pdbx_description
1 polymer ?
#
loop_
_entity_poly.entity_id
_entity_poly.type
_entity_poly.pdbx_seq_one_letter_code
_entity_poly.pdbx_strand_id
1 'polypeptide(L)' 'MVDKTVPKHPSYNCQRGMLCPTCDKALWVRVEIKGFFGTKKIIVKEQPNFCKYCGQALLPAYTEH' A
#
# COMPACT_ATOMS: atom_id res chain seq x y z
N MET A 1 -1.70 -5.64 -22.85
CA MET A 1 -1.08 -4.47 -22.20
C MET A 1 -1.80 -4.17 -20.89
N VAL A 2 -1.04 -3.85 -19.86
CA VAL A 2 -1.62 -3.46 -18.57
C VAL A 2 -1.96 -1.98 -18.64
N ASP A 3 -3.21 -1.64 -18.33
CA ASP A 3 -3.66 -0.26 -18.25
C ASP A 3 -3.35 0.27 -16.86
N LYS A 4 -2.31 1.09 -16.75
CA LYS A 4 -1.84 1.65 -15.49
C LYS A 4 -2.69 2.82 -15.01
N THR A 5 -3.62 3.32 -15.83
CA THR A 5 -4.53 4.38 -15.44
C THR A 5 -5.73 3.83 -14.67
N VAL A 6 -5.98 2.53 -14.73
CA VAL A 6 -7.02 1.88 -13.92
C VAL A 6 -6.47 1.71 -12.50
N PRO A 7 -7.06 2.38 -11.49
CA PRO A 7 -6.56 2.30 -10.13
C PRO A 7 -6.65 0.88 -9.56
N LYS A 8 -5.63 0.48 -8.81
CA LYS A 8 -5.59 -0.83 -8.14
C LYS A 8 -5.19 -0.65 -6.69
N HIS A 9 -5.67 -1.56 -5.84
CA HIS A 9 -5.31 -1.55 -4.43
C HIS A 9 -3.90 -2.11 -4.26
N PRO A 10 -2.97 -1.35 -3.66
CA PRO A 10 -1.65 -1.89 -3.35
C PRO A 10 -1.72 -2.87 -2.19
N SER A 11 -0.74 -3.77 -2.13
CA SER A 11 -0.59 -4.71 -1.04
C SER A 11 0.28 -4.09 0.05
N TYR A 12 -0.09 -4.30 1.31
CA TYR A 12 0.75 -3.92 2.44
C TYR A 12 1.24 -5.16 3.16
N ASN A 13 2.56 -5.25 3.31
CA ASN A 13 3.21 -6.33 4.05
C ASN A 13 4.04 -5.72 5.16
N CYS A 14 3.87 -6.18 6.40
CA CYS A 14 4.56 -5.61 7.56
C CYS A 14 6.08 -5.77 7.49
N GLN A 15 6.59 -6.70 6.69
CA GLN A 15 8.03 -6.91 6.52
C GLN A 15 8.60 -6.13 5.34
N ARG A 16 7.83 -5.97 4.27
CA ARG A 16 8.29 -5.34 3.02
C ARG A 16 7.72 -3.95 2.79
N GLY A 17 6.68 -3.56 3.53
CA GLY A 17 5.97 -2.31 3.32
C GLY A 17 4.90 -2.43 2.25
N MET A 18 4.53 -1.31 1.64
CA MET A 18 3.51 -1.28 0.60
C MET A 18 4.13 -1.66 -0.75
N LEU A 19 3.50 -2.57 -1.46
CA LEU A 19 3.99 -3.05 -2.75
C LEU A 19 3.07 -2.62 -3.87
N CYS A 20 3.66 -2.19 -4.98
CA CYS A 20 2.91 -1.87 -6.19
C CYS A 20 2.30 -3.14 -6.78
N PRO A 21 0.98 -3.15 -7.11
CA PRO A 21 0.36 -4.35 -7.66
C PRO A 21 0.79 -4.68 -9.09
N THR A 22 1.47 -3.77 -9.77
CA THR A 22 1.88 -3.97 -11.17
C THR A 22 3.34 -4.35 -11.29
N CYS A 23 4.25 -3.61 -10.63
CA CYS A 23 5.69 -3.86 -10.75
C CYS A 23 6.30 -4.50 -9.52
N ASP A 24 5.54 -4.67 -8.47
CA ASP A 24 5.95 -5.32 -7.21
C ASP A 24 7.12 -4.62 -6.52
N LYS A 25 7.28 -3.32 -6.74
CA LYS A 25 8.30 -2.51 -6.06
C LYS A 25 7.76 -1.96 -4.75
N ALA A 26 8.62 -1.88 -3.73
CA ALA A 26 8.24 -1.29 -2.46
C ALA A 26 8.05 0.22 -2.61
N LEU A 27 6.94 0.72 -2.08
CA LEU A 27 6.59 2.13 -2.15
C LEU A 27 6.63 2.74 -0.76
N TRP A 28 6.95 4.04 -0.70
CA TRP A 28 6.89 4.75 0.56
C TRP A 28 5.45 4.85 1.03
N VAL A 29 5.25 4.60 2.31
CA VAL A 29 3.93 4.69 2.94
C VAL A 29 4.12 5.05 4.40
N ARG A 30 3.22 5.89 4.90
CA ARG A 30 3.18 6.23 6.32
C ARG A 30 2.02 5.48 6.97
N VAL A 31 2.34 4.69 7.98
CA VAL A 31 1.33 3.92 8.69
C VAL A 31 1.38 4.22 10.18
N GLU A 32 0.26 4.06 10.83
CA GLU A 32 0.14 4.10 12.28
C GLU A 32 -0.26 2.72 12.76
N ILE A 33 0.47 2.20 13.74
CA ILE A 33 0.19 0.89 14.32
C ILE A 33 -0.44 1.13 15.70
N LYS A 34 -1.69 0.68 15.85
CA LYS A 34 -2.38 0.72 17.13
C LYS A 34 -2.52 -0.69 17.67
N GLY A 35 -2.13 -0.89 18.93
CA GLY A 35 -2.25 -2.18 19.59
C GLY A 35 -3.01 -2.04 20.89
N PHE A 36 -3.90 -2.99 21.16
CA PHE A 36 -4.66 -3.05 22.40
C PHE A 36 -4.93 -4.50 22.74
N PHE A 37 -4.43 -4.94 23.90
CA PHE A 37 -4.58 -6.32 24.38
C PHE A 37 -4.17 -7.38 23.35
N GLY A 38 -2.99 -7.19 22.74
CA GLY A 38 -2.45 -8.16 21.78
C GLY A 38 -3.01 -8.05 20.36
N THR A 39 -3.97 -7.16 20.14
CA THR A 39 -4.51 -6.89 18.81
C THR A 39 -3.73 -5.76 18.16
N LYS A 40 -3.21 -5.97 16.97
CA LYS A 40 -2.51 -4.92 16.22
C LYS A 40 -3.37 -4.49 15.04
N LYS A 41 -3.59 -3.19 14.93
CA LYS A 41 -4.31 -2.60 13.80
C LYS A 41 -3.38 -1.65 13.06
N ILE A 42 -3.21 -1.87 11.77
CA ILE A 42 -2.36 -1.03 10.93
C ILE A 42 -3.25 -0.10 10.13
N ILE A 43 -3.01 1.20 10.28
CA ILE A 43 -3.77 2.23 9.58
C ILE A 43 -2.83 2.97 8.64
N VAL A 44 -3.15 2.96 7.36
CA VAL A 44 -2.37 3.71 6.36
C VAL A 44 -2.77 5.17 6.43
N LYS A 45 -1.84 6.05 6.80
CA LYS A 45 -2.08 7.49 6.94
C LYS A 45 -1.79 8.24 5.65
N GLU A 46 -0.69 7.91 4.98
CA GLU A 46 -0.28 8.55 3.74
C GLU A 46 0.28 7.50 2.79
N GLN A 47 -0.07 7.63 1.51
CA GLN A 47 0.45 6.77 0.46
C GLN A 47 0.52 7.55 -0.83
N PRO A 48 1.37 7.14 -1.79
CA PRO A 48 1.39 7.79 -3.10
C PRO A 48 0.14 7.44 -3.90
N ASN A 49 -0.30 8.37 -4.76
CA ASN A 49 -1.43 8.13 -5.66
C ASN A 49 -1.01 7.32 -6.89
N PHE A 50 0.28 7.30 -7.19
CA PHE A 50 0.85 6.60 -8.34
C PHE A 50 2.15 5.93 -7.93
N CYS A 51 2.43 4.78 -8.54
CA CYS A 51 3.73 4.15 -8.39
C CYS A 51 4.79 4.98 -9.11
N LYS A 52 5.85 5.38 -8.40
CA LYS A 52 6.92 6.19 -9.00
C LYS A 52 7.82 5.40 -9.95
N TYR A 53 7.71 4.07 -9.95
CA TYR A 53 8.54 3.22 -10.77
C TYR A 53 7.88 2.84 -12.10
N CYS A 54 6.58 2.58 -12.09
CA CYS A 54 5.87 2.14 -13.29
C CYS A 54 4.69 3.03 -13.67
N GLY A 55 4.27 3.95 -12.78
CA GLY A 55 3.17 4.86 -13.05
C GLY A 55 1.79 4.29 -12.83
N GLN A 56 1.68 3.12 -12.18
CA GLN A 56 0.39 2.51 -11.88
C GLN A 56 -0.41 3.40 -10.91
N ALA A 57 -1.65 3.73 -11.27
CA ALA A 57 -2.55 4.44 -10.37
C ALA A 57 -2.92 3.57 -9.18
N LEU A 58 -2.96 4.15 -7.99
CA LEU A 58 -3.17 3.41 -6.75
C LEU A 58 -4.41 3.90 -6.02
N LEU A 59 -5.19 2.95 -5.50
CA LEU A 59 -6.29 3.22 -4.58
C LEU A 59 -5.78 3.16 -3.15
N PRO A 60 -6.57 3.68 -2.16
CA PRO A 60 -6.19 3.51 -0.75
C PRO A 60 -5.96 2.05 -0.40
N ALA A 61 -4.85 1.78 0.29
CA ALA A 61 -4.51 0.41 0.67
C ALA A 61 -5.49 -0.13 1.71
N TYR A 62 -5.73 -1.44 1.66
CA TYR A 62 -6.49 -2.10 2.70
C TYR A 62 -5.67 -2.17 3.98
N THR A 63 -6.33 -1.90 5.10
CA THR A 63 -5.74 -2.17 6.40
C THR A 63 -6.06 -3.61 6.80
N GLU A 64 -5.02 -4.40 7.04
CA GLU A 64 -5.19 -5.75 7.56
C GLU A 64 -4.97 -5.74 9.07
N HIS A 65 -5.76 -6.56 9.73
CA HIS A 65 -5.68 -6.70 11.19
C HIS A 65 -4.79 -7.85 11.58
#